data_f1a16c09b795fb13deec51659be920bc
#
_entry.id   f1a16c09b795fb13deec51659be920bc
#
_cell.length_a   1.000
_cell.length_b   1.000
_cell.length_c   1.000
_cell.angle_alpha   90.00
_cell.angle_beta   90.00
_cell.angle_gamma   90.00
#
_symmetry.space_group_name_H-M   'P 1'
#
loop_
_entity.id
_entity.type
_entity.pdbx_description
1 polymer ?
#
loop_
_entity_poly.entity_id
_entity_poly.type
_entity_poly.pdbx_seq_one_letter_code
_entity_poly.pdbx_strand_id
1 'polypeptide(L)'
;MLRSTLTAGTAALAAVILGAGSAFAAVWAVAPAPPTGQDAYINGIAARTDTDAWAVGSVGQQSSKVPSLPLIDHWNGTTWSQATPPSFPATNGVHLGWVSSSSAADAWAVGTINLVKHPGYFGPLTVHWDGSTWTNVPDPLPLNPGTALVGVADISSTNAYAIGNEGSTFGLFEHWDGTAWTRPAAQPPFPEPNGVTFAQNTVSAISATSASNVWIVGTYLQTVYGNIWDPYSVHWDGTAWNLVTMPQVTGAVFTSADAISPANVWAAGNSPSGPLIAHWNGTAWTITPSPAAGTLTGITARSASDVWAVGYTPGPQTLTLHWDGTTWTTVSSPNVGSASQLTSVSASPGAAIVWAAGYSGVSGSYNPLTLQNG
;
A
#
# COMPACT_ATOMS: atom_id res chain seq x y z
N MET A 1 -14.35 17.41 -86.16
CA MET A 1 -13.21 17.56 -85.23
C MET A 1 -13.75 18.07 -83.92
N LEU A 2 -14.10 17.21 -83.03
CA LEU A 2 -14.51 17.58 -81.65
C LEU A 2 -13.34 17.35 -80.72
N ARG A 3 -12.95 18.39 -80.02
CA ARG A 3 -11.99 18.31 -78.91
C ARG A 3 -12.78 18.17 -77.62
N SER A 4 -12.57 17.05 -76.92
CA SER A 4 -13.06 16.80 -75.59
C SER A 4 -12.06 17.32 -74.55
N THR A 5 -12.48 18.24 -73.72
CA THR A 5 -11.72 18.73 -72.55
C THR A 5 -12.04 17.84 -71.34
N LEU A 6 -11.02 17.19 -70.82
CA LEU A 6 -11.09 16.50 -69.51
C LEU A 6 -10.91 17.56 -68.39
N THR A 7 -11.91 17.68 -67.55
CA THR A 7 -11.82 18.42 -66.28
C THR A 7 -11.38 17.44 -65.19
N ALA A 8 -10.21 17.71 -64.59
CA ALA A 8 -9.71 17.00 -63.43
C ALA A 8 -10.45 17.50 -62.17
N GLY A 9 -11.22 16.59 -61.56
CA GLY A 9 -11.83 16.84 -60.26
C GLY A 9 -10.84 16.63 -59.12
N THR A 10 -10.59 17.68 -58.39
CA THR A 10 -9.85 17.64 -57.11
C THR A 10 -10.75 17.03 -56.03
N ALA A 11 -10.40 15.82 -55.59
CA ALA A 11 -11.02 15.21 -54.39
C ALA A 11 -10.42 15.88 -53.16
N ALA A 12 -11.21 16.63 -52.42
CA ALA A 12 -10.83 17.16 -51.12
C ALA A 12 -10.92 15.99 -50.08
N LEU A 13 -9.76 15.64 -49.52
CA LEU A 13 -9.69 14.76 -48.37
C LEU A 13 -10.23 15.55 -47.15
N ALA A 14 -11.42 15.20 -46.66
CA ALA A 14 -11.89 15.68 -45.38
C ALA A 14 -11.14 14.91 -44.28
N ALA A 15 -10.23 15.58 -43.60
CA ALA A 15 -9.64 15.08 -42.37
C ALA A 15 -10.74 15.04 -41.28
N VAL A 16 -11.14 13.86 -40.89
CA VAL A 16 -11.95 13.67 -39.69
C VAL A 16 -11.03 13.96 -38.51
N ILE A 17 -11.15 15.12 -37.93
CA ILE A 17 -10.59 15.42 -36.59
C ILE A 17 -11.48 14.61 -35.64
N LEU A 18 -10.98 13.45 -35.20
CA LEU A 18 -11.46 12.78 -34.02
C LEU A 18 -11.22 13.73 -32.86
N GLY A 19 -12.26 14.39 -32.38
CA GLY A 19 -12.23 15.21 -31.20
C GLY A 19 -11.69 14.33 -30.08
N ALA A 20 -10.61 14.79 -29.41
CA ALA A 20 -10.19 14.24 -28.15
C ALA A 20 -11.40 14.25 -27.22
N GLY A 21 -11.93 13.07 -26.91
CA GLY A 21 -12.97 12.93 -25.91
C GLY A 21 -12.46 13.63 -24.68
N SER A 22 -13.24 14.55 -24.13
CA SER A 22 -12.99 15.14 -22.82
C SER A 22 -12.84 13.97 -21.85
N ALA A 23 -11.60 13.71 -21.42
CA ALA A 23 -11.35 12.84 -20.29
C ALA A 23 -12.16 13.45 -19.16
N PHE A 24 -13.20 12.76 -18.70
CA PHE A 24 -13.86 13.12 -17.45
C PHE A 24 -12.76 13.18 -16.43
N ALA A 25 -12.56 14.35 -15.82
CA ALA A 25 -11.63 14.46 -14.72
C ALA A 25 -12.07 13.45 -13.66
N ALA A 26 -11.20 12.50 -13.37
CA ALA A 26 -11.46 11.48 -12.36
C ALA A 26 -11.83 12.20 -11.05
N VAL A 27 -13.00 11.92 -10.52
CA VAL A 27 -13.55 12.60 -9.35
C VAL A 27 -13.61 11.62 -8.19
N TRP A 28 -12.89 11.91 -7.14
CA TRP A 28 -12.98 11.16 -5.90
C TRP A 28 -14.35 11.39 -5.23
N ALA A 29 -15.01 10.31 -4.84
CA ALA A 29 -16.27 10.34 -4.11
C ALA A 29 -16.16 9.52 -2.82
N VAL A 30 -16.89 9.93 -1.78
CA VAL A 30 -17.02 9.14 -0.55
C VAL A 30 -17.90 7.93 -0.85
N ALA A 31 -17.38 6.74 -0.54
CA ALA A 31 -18.16 5.50 -0.51
C ALA A 31 -18.27 5.09 0.98
N PRO A 32 -19.41 5.35 1.64
CA PRO A 32 -19.48 5.25 3.11
C PRO A 32 -19.13 3.85 3.63
N ALA A 33 -18.16 3.79 4.54
CA ALA A 33 -17.86 2.61 5.33
C ALA A 33 -18.96 2.37 6.40
N PRO A 34 -19.14 1.14 6.88
CA PRO A 34 -20.10 0.85 7.95
C PRO A 34 -19.79 1.65 9.21
N PRO A 35 -20.80 2.17 9.92
CA PRO A 35 -20.59 2.87 11.19
C PRO A 35 -20.15 1.88 12.28
N THR A 36 -19.11 2.20 13.01
CA THR A 36 -18.57 1.36 14.09
C THR A 36 -19.12 1.70 15.48
N GLY A 37 -19.72 2.89 15.62
CA GLY A 37 -20.20 3.39 16.91
C GLY A 37 -19.10 3.77 17.90
N GLN A 38 -17.84 3.64 17.51
CA GLN A 38 -16.64 3.97 18.27
C GLN A 38 -15.60 4.55 17.31
N ASP A 39 -14.55 5.16 17.87
CA ASP A 39 -13.40 5.58 17.08
C ASP A 39 -12.85 4.41 16.26
N ALA A 40 -12.65 4.62 14.98
CA ALA A 40 -12.15 3.60 14.09
C ALA A 40 -11.28 4.17 12.97
N TYR A 41 -10.31 3.38 12.58
CA TYR A 41 -9.31 3.74 11.58
C TYR A 41 -9.17 2.61 10.57
N ILE A 42 -9.23 2.93 9.28
CA ILE A 42 -8.77 2.01 8.24
C ILE A 42 -7.29 2.29 8.00
N ASN A 43 -6.46 1.26 8.03
CA ASN A 43 -5.02 1.34 7.83
C ASN A 43 -4.59 0.81 6.46
N GLY A 44 -5.25 -0.25 5.98
CA GLY A 44 -4.95 -0.91 4.71
C GLY A 44 -6.19 -1.16 3.87
N ILE A 45 -6.03 -1.10 2.55
CA ILE A 45 -7.06 -1.45 1.56
C ILE A 45 -6.43 -2.28 0.45
N ALA A 46 -7.16 -3.30 -0.03
CA ALA A 46 -6.79 -4.12 -1.17
C ALA A 46 -7.98 -4.28 -2.12
N ALA A 47 -7.88 -3.68 -3.29
CA ALA A 47 -8.86 -3.79 -4.35
C ALA A 47 -8.46 -4.89 -5.32
N ARG A 48 -9.22 -5.98 -5.38
CA ARG A 48 -8.99 -7.08 -6.31
C ARG A 48 -9.67 -6.84 -7.65
N THR A 49 -10.88 -6.28 -7.61
CA THR A 49 -11.67 -5.87 -8.79
C THR A 49 -12.51 -4.64 -8.43
N ASP A 50 -13.22 -4.07 -9.40
CA ASP A 50 -14.18 -2.99 -9.16
C ASP A 50 -15.31 -3.38 -8.21
N THR A 51 -15.59 -4.68 -8.07
CA THR A 51 -16.69 -5.22 -7.27
C THR A 51 -16.23 -6.01 -6.04
N ASP A 52 -14.93 -6.04 -5.76
CA ASP A 52 -14.36 -6.80 -4.65
C ASP A 52 -13.13 -6.11 -4.07
N ALA A 53 -13.25 -5.64 -2.84
CA ALA A 53 -12.16 -5.03 -2.11
C ALA A 53 -12.29 -5.30 -0.61
N TRP A 54 -11.16 -5.37 0.07
CA TRP A 54 -11.04 -5.48 1.51
C TRP A 54 -10.42 -4.22 2.10
N ALA A 55 -10.97 -3.76 3.23
CA ALA A 55 -10.38 -2.71 4.04
C ALA A 55 -10.19 -3.21 5.47
N VAL A 56 -9.02 -2.97 6.05
CA VAL A 56 -8.69 -3.44 7.40
C VAL A 56 -8.15 -2.32 8.28
N GLY A 57 -8.32 -2.50 9.58
CA GLY A 57 -7.90 -1.49 10.53
C GLY A 57 -8.18 -1.88 11.98
N SER A 58 -8.58 -0.89 12.79
CA SER A 58 -8.90 -1.10 14.20
C SER A 58 -10.05 -0.21 14.66
N VAL A 59 -10.82 -0.74 15.61
CA VAL A 59 -11.90 -0.05 16.34
C VAL A 59 -11.49 0.15 17.79
N GLY A 60 -11.76 1.33 18.35
CA GLY A 60 -11.40 1.70 19.70
C GLY A 60 -10.01 2.32 19.79
N GLN A 61 -9.82 3.15 20.82
CA GLN A 61 -8.51 3.71 21.12
C GLN A 61 -7.68 2.68 21.89
N GLN A 62 -6.41 2.57 21.57
CA GLN A 62 -5.46 1.80 22.35
C GLN A 62 -5.26 2.46 23.72
N SER A 63 -6.13 2.13 24.66
CA SER A 63 -5.99 2.53 26.05
C SER A 63 -5.86 1.27 26.91
N SER A 64 -5.16 1.38 28.03
CA SER A 64 -5.01 0.27 28.98
C SER A 64 -6.33 -0.25 29.56
N LYS A 65 -7.46 0.39 29.26
CA LYS A 65 -8.78 0.06 29.80
C LYS A 65 -9.74 -0.58 28.79
N VAL A 66 -9.54 -0.30 27.48
CA VAL A 66 -10.39 -0.86 26.42
C VAL A 66 -9.47 -1.34 25.31
N PRO A 67 -9.38 -2.66 25.06
CA PRO A 67 -8.61 -3.20 23.95
C PRO A 67 -9.15 -2.68 22.61
N SER A 68 -8.27 -2.37 21.67
CA SER A 68 -8.67 -2.18 20.29
C SER A 68 -9.10 -3.50 19.67
N LEU A 69 -10.12 -3.45 18.82
CA LEU A 69 -10.63 -4.60 18.08
C LEU A 69 -10.26 -4.50 16.61
N PRO A 70 -10.07 -5.62 15.91
CA PRO A 70 -9.82 -5.59 14.49
C PRO A 70 -11.06 -5.10 13.73
N LEU A 71 -10.85 -4.24 12.74
CA LEU A 71 -11.84 -3.82 11.75
C LEU A 71 -11.54 -4.53 10.44
N ILE A 72 -12.54 -5.17 9.85
CA ILE A 72 -12.47 -5.78 8.53
C ILE A 72 -13.77 -5.45 7.81
N ASP A 73 -13.67 -4.71 6.71
CA ASP A 73 -14.79 -4.36 5.84
C ASP A 73 -14.58 -4.94 4.44
N HIS A 74 -15.68 -5.36 3.82
CA HIS A 74 -15.72 -5.94 2.48
C HIS A 74 -16.61 -5.12 1.55
N TRP A 75 -16.10 -4.76 0.39
CA TRP A 75 -16.84 -4.17 -0.72
C TRP A 75 -17.35 -5.26 -1.66
N ASN A 76 -18.65 -5.29 -1.91
CA ASN A 76 -19.31 -6.31 -2.74
C ASN A 76 -19.73 -5.81 -4.13
N GLY A 77 -19.23 -4.66 -4.54
CA GLY A 77 -19.59 -4.00 -5.80
C GLY A 77 -20.67 -2.93 -5.65
N THR A 78 -21.32 -2.84 -4.48
CA THR A 78 -22.40 -1.86 -4.23
C THR A 78 -22.28 -1.17 -2.90
N THR A 79 -21.87 -1.89 -1.86
CA THR A 79 -21.77 -1.36 -0.48
C THR A 79 -20.60 -1.99 0.26
N TRP A 80 -20.01 -1.23 1.16
CA TRP A 80 -19.14 -1.75 2.20
C TRP A 80 -19.99 -2.43 3.29
N SER A 81 -19.57 -3.58 3.75
CA SER A 81 -20.17 -4.32 4.87
C SER A 81 -19.09 -4.84 5.80
N GLN A 82 -19.36 -4.78 7.11
CA GLN A 82 -18.43 -5.30 8.09
C GLN A 82 -18.41 -6.83 8.05
N ALA A 83 -17.24 -7.42 7.89
CA ALA A 83 -17.01 -8.84 8.04
C ALA A 83 -16.74 -9.18 9.51
N THR A 84 -17.04 -10.41 9.92
CA THR A 84 -16.77 -10.88 11.28
C THR A 84 -15.29 -11.26 11.40
N PRO A 85 -14.50 -10.53 12.22
CA PRO A 85 -13.11 -10.92 12.46
C PRO A 85 -13.02 -12.15 13.37
N PRO A 86 -11.90 -12.86 13.37
CA PRO A 86 -11.66 -13.94 14.32
C PRO A 86 -11.64 -13.42 15.77
N SER A 87 -11.96 -14.31 16.72
CA SER A 87 -11.90 -13.98 18.15
C SER A 87 -10.46 -14.02 18.66
N PHE A 88 -10.09 -13.02 19.44
CA PHE A 88 -8.77 -12.90 20.06
C PHE A 88 -8.92 -12.83 21.60
N PRO A 89 -9.07 -13.98 22.30
CA PRO A 89 -9.19 -13.98 23.74
C PRO A 89 -7.87 -13.56 24.41
N ALA A 90 -7.96 -12.88 25.55
CA ALA A 90 -6.82 -12.49 26.38
C ALA A 90 -5.81 -11.54 25.71
N THR A 91 -6.29 -10.56 24.95
CA THR A 91 -5.45 -9.50 24.36
C THR A 91 -5.77 -8.13 24.93
N ASN A 92 -4.80 -7.22 24.89
CA ASN A 92 -4.97 -5.78 25.19
C ASN A 92 -5.24 -4.95 23.92
N GLY A 93 -5.37 -5.60 22.77
CA GLY A 93 -5.68 -4.96 21.52
C GLY A 93 -5.13 -5.71 20.31
N VAL A 94 -5.83 -5.53 19.19
CA VAL A 94 -5.49 -6.07 17.88
C VAL A 94 -5.50 -4.93 16.88
N HIS A 95 -4.46 -4.83 16.08
CA HIS A 95 -4.33 -3.86 15.00
C HIS A 95 -4.02 -4.57 13.71
N LEU A 96 -4.89 -4.43 12.72
CA LEU A 96 -4.62 -4.81 11.34
C LEU A 96 -4.12 -3.58 10.59
N GLY A 97 -2.99 -3.73 9.92
CA GLY A 97 -2.33 -2.62 9.21
C GLY A 97 -2.39 -2.77 7.70
N TRP A 98 -2.31 -4.00 7.20
CA TRP A 98 -2.18 -4.30 5.77
C TRP A 98 -3.04 -5.47 5.39
N VAL A 99 -3.49 -5.46 4.13
CA VAL A 99 -4.30 -6.52 3.53
C VAL A 99 -3.89 -6.71 2.08
N SER A 100 -3.92 -7.95 1.60
CA SER A 100 -3.71 -8.33 0.21
C SER A 100 -4.64 -9.49 -0.13
N SER A 101 -5.10 -9.58 -1.39
CA SER A 101 -6.05 -10.60 -1.82
C SER A 101 -5.70 -11.09 -3.21
N SER A 102 -5.50 -12.39 -3.35
CA SER A 102 -5.23 -13.07 -4.63
C SER A 102 -6.49 -13.54 -5.34
N SER A 103 -7.55 -13.84 -4.59
CA SER A 103 -8.84 -14.28 -5.14
C SER A 103 -10.02 -13.91 -4.23
N ALA A 104 -11.25 -14.13 -4.70
CA ALA A 104 -12.45 -13.95 -3.87
C ALA A 104 -12.51 -14.88 -2.64
N ALA A 105 -11.73 -15.96 -2.67
CA ALA A 105 -11.66 -16.96 -1.61
C ALA A 105 -10.29 -16.99 -0.93
N ASP A 106 -9.47 -15.95 -1.13
CA ASP A 106 -8.12 -15.91 -0.57
C ASP A 106 -7.68 -14.48 -0.34
N ALA A 107 -7.48 -14.13 0.93
CA ALA A 107 -6.93 -12.86 1.35
C ALA A 107 -6.19 -12.99 2.68
N TRP A 108 -5.14 -12.25 2.83
CA TRP A 108 -4.36 -12.14 4.05
C TRP A 108 -4.42 -10.72 4.60
N ALA A 109 -4.64 -10.61 5.92
CA ALA A 109 -4.41 -9.35 6.62
C ALA A 109 -3.41 -9.56 7.75
N VAL A 110 -2.53 -8.59 7.93
CA VAL A 110 -1.44 -8.67 8.91
C VAL A 110 -1.36 -7.43 9.77
N GLY A 111 -0.69 -7.57 10.92
CA GLY A 111 -0.54 -6.48 11.86
C GLY A 111 0.09 -6.91 13.17
N THR A 112 -0.49 -6.46 14.29
CA THR A 112 0.02 -6.71 15.65
C THR A 112 -1.08 -7.12 16.61
N ILE A 113 -0.69 -7.96 17.59
CA ILE A 113 -1.52 -8.35 18.72
C ILE A 113 -0.80 -7.98 20.03
N ASN A 114 -1.51 -7.32 20.95
CA ASN A 114 -1.00 -6.94 22.26
C ASN A 114 -1.48 -7.93 23.32
N LEU A 115 -0.59 -8.48 24.12
CA LEU A 115 -0.92 -9.52 25.10
C LEU A 115 -1.18 -8.94 26.51
N VAL A 116 -2.26 -9.40 27.16
CA VAL A 116 -2.60 -9.01 28.54
C VAL A 116 -1.51 -9.37 29.55
N LYS A 117 -0.92 -10.58 29.39
CA LYS A 117 0.05 -11.11 30.35
C LYS A 117 1.44 -10.48 30.26
N HIS A 118 1.70 -9.73 29.20
CA HIS A 118 3.00 -9.10 28.94
C HIS A 118 2.79 -7.65 28.48
N PRO A 119 2.47 -6.71 29.38
CA PRO A 119 2.27 -5.32 29.03
C PRO A 119 3.47 -4.74 28.29
N GLY A 120 3.24 -4.13 27.11
CA GLY A 120 4.29 -3.60 26.24
C GLY A 120 4.90 -4.62 25.27
N TYR A 121 4.47 -5.89 25.33
CA TYR A 121 4.81 -6.90 24.33
C TYR A 121 3.72 -6.97 23.30
N PHE A 122 4.08 -6.82 22.05
CA PHE A 122 3.23 -7.11 20.91
C PHE A 122 3.93 -8.11 20.00
N GLY A 123 3.14 -8.95 19.39
CA GLY A 123 3.59 -9.97 18.46
C GLY A 123 3.00 -9.75 17.07
N PRO A 124 3.53 -10.48 16.09
CA PRO A 124 2.99 -10.51 14.75
C PRO A 124 1.57 -11.11 14.78
N LEU A 125 0.74 -10.63 13.88
CA LEU A 125 -0.62 -11.12 13.67
C LEU A 125 -0.84 -11.39 12.21
N THR A 126 -1.31 -12.60 11.89
CA THR A 126 -1.78 -12.99 10.58
C THR A 126 -3.20 -13.53 10.66
N VAL A 127 -4.09 -13.04 9.79
CA VAL A 127 -5.44 -13.56 9.62
C VAL A 127 -5.70 -13.85 8.15
N HIS A 128 -6.41 -14.93 7.87
CA HIS A 128 -6.65 -15.46 6.54
C HIS A 128 -8.15 -15.60 6.25
N TRP A 129 -8.57 -15.17 5.07
CA TRP A 129 -9.88 -15.37 4.48
C TRP A 129 -9.84 -16.58 3.56
N ASP A 130 -10.68 -17.57 3.81
CA ASP A 130 -10.78 -18.82 3.06
C ASP A 130 -11.94 -18.87 2.05
N GLY A 131 -12.56 -17.70 1.79
CA GLY A 131 -13.77 -17.59 0.96
C GLY A 131 -15.06 -17.61 1.78
N SER A 132 -14.99 -17.91 3.07
CA SER A 132 -16.16 -18.00 3.95
C SER A 132 -15.96 -17.33 5.31
N THR A 133 -14.78 -17.44 5.89
CA THR A 133 -14.47 -16.95 7.25
C THR A 133 -13.05 -16.40 7.35
N TRP A 134 -12.90 -15.37 8.18
CA TRP A 134 -11.59 -14.92 8.62
C TRP A 134 -11.11 -15.77 9.81
N THR A 135 -9.93 -16.33 9.72
CA THR A 135 -9.32 -17.16 10.77
C THR A 135 -7.96 -16.61 11.18
N ASN A 136 -7.66 -16.73 12.47
CA ASN A 136 -6.31 -16.45 12.96
C ASN A 136 -5.38 -17.61 12.59
N VAL A 137 -4.33 -17.34 11.84
CA VAL A 137 -3.30 -18.34 11.49
C VAL A 137 -2.09 -18.07 12.37
N PRO A 138 -1.59 -19.08 13.12
CA PRO A 138 -0.43 -18.88 13.98
C PRO A 138 0.82 -18.50 13.19
N ASP A 139 1.48 -17.46 13.67
CA ASP A 139 2.80 -17.05 13.20
C ASP A 139 3.86 -17.85 13.98
N PRO A 140 4.92 -18.37 13.33
CA PRO A 140 5.96 -19.15 13.98
C PRO A 140 6.90 -18.32 14.87
N LEU A 141 6.85 -17.00 14.75
CA LEU A 141 7.77 -16.16 15.51
C LEU A 141 7.40 -16.10 16.99
N PRO A 142 8.40 -16.12 17.86
CA PRO A 142 8.17 -15.89 19.27
C PRO A 142 7.62 -14.48 19.49
N LEU A 143 6.75 -14.36 20.47
CA LEU A 143 6.28 -13.05 20.95
C LEU A 143 7.45 -12.32 21.61
N ASN A 144 8.12 -11.48 20.87
CA ASN A 144 9.22 -10.63 21.35
C ASN A 144 8.73 -9.21 21.54
N PRO A 145 9.35 -8.42 22.43
CA PRO A 145 9.04 -7.00 22.52
C PRO A 145 9.26 -6.32 21.17
N GLY A 146 8.17 -5.81 20.57
CA GLY A 146 8.25 -5.00 19.37
C GLY A 146 8.28 -5.73 18.03
N THR A 147 7.89 -7.02 17.96
CA THR A 147 7.71 -7.68 16.64
C THR A 147 6.38 -7.30 16.02
N ALA A 148 6.42 -6.77 14.81
CA ALA A 148 5.24 -6.31 14.07
C ALA A 148 5.34 -6.68 12.60
N LEU A 149 4.26 -7.19 12.00
CA LEU A 149 4.14 -7.29 10.56
C LEU A 149 3.66 -5.94 9.99
N VAL A 150 4.28 -5.51 8.90
CA VAL A 150 4.07 -4.20 8.28
C VAL A 150 3.80 -4.29 6.77
N GLY A 151 3.54 -5.47 6.27
CA GLY A 151 3.15 -5.67 4.87
C GLY A 151 2.89 -7.13 4.56
N VAL A 152 2.01 -7.38 3.61
CA VAL A 152 1.68 -8.70 3.08
C VAL A 152 1.44 -8.61 1.58
N ALA A 153 1.96 -9.57 0.83
CA ALA A 153 1.70 -9.75 -0.60
C ALA A 153 1.16 -11.18 -0.80
N ASP A 154 -0.11 -11.27 -1.10
CA ASP A 154 -0.82 -12.51 -1.39
C ASP A 154 -0.77 -12.79 -2.89
N ILE A 155 -0.20 -13.92 -3.27
CA ILE A 155 -0.01 -14.34 -4.67
C ILE A 155 -0.99 -15.44 -5.03
N SER A 156 -1.23 -16.36 -4.10
CA SER A 156 -2.19 -17.45 -4.24
C SER A 156 -2.43 -18.10 -2.88
N SER A 157 -3.45 -18.93 -2.75
CA SER A 157 -3.78 -19.66 -1.52
C SER A 157 -2.63 -20.53 -0.94
N THR A 158 -1.60 -20.77 -1.73
CA THR A 158 -0.40 -21.55 -1.30
C THR A 158 0.89 -20.73 -1.36
N ASN A 159 0.81 -19.43 -1.60
CA ASN A 159 1.99 -18.59 -1.72
C ASN A 159 1.68 -17.14 -1.35
N ALA A 160 2.14 -16.72 -0.21
CA ALA A 160 2.09 -15.33 0.22
C ALA A 160 3.39 -14.97 0.96
N TYR A 161 3.71 -13.70 0.99
CA TYR A 161 4.87 -13.16 1.69
C TYR A 161 4.44 -12.10 2.69
N ALA A 162 5.02 -12.12 3.88
CA ALA A 162 4.86 -11.08 4.88
C ALA A 162 6.20 -10.48 5.26
N ILE A 163 6.17 -9.19 5.54
CA ILE A 163 7.32 -8.46 6.04
C ILE A 163 6.98 -7.79 7.36
N GLY A 164 8.01 -7.58 8.17
CA GLY A 164 7.87 -6.96 9.46
C GLY A 164 9.17 -6.47 10.04
N ASN A 165 9.11 -6.08 11.31
CA ASN A 165 10.28 -5.62 12.05
C ASN A 165 10.34 -6.33 13.40
N GLU A 166 11.50 -6.85 13.78
CA GLU A 166 11.80 -7.38 15.12
C GLU A 166 12.40 -6.25 15.96
N GLY A 167 11.62 -5.74 16.90
CA GLY A 167 11.98 -4.52 17.61
C GLY A 167 12.04 -3.32 16.65
N SER A 168 12.93 -2.39 16.94
CA SER A 168 13.16 -1.22 16.08
C SER A 168 14.35 -1.37 15.13
N THR A 169 14.89 -2.59 14.95
CA THR A 169 16.27 -2.74 14.45
C THR A 169 16.45 -3.71 13.30
N PHE A 170 15.57 -4.69 13.11
CA PHE A 170 15.81 -5.72 12.11
C PHE A 170 14.56 -6.00 11.27
N GLY A 171 14.71 -5.97 9.95
CA GLY A 171 13.68 -6.41 9.02
C GLY A 171 13.43 -7.91 9.14
N LEU A 172 12.17 -8.27 8.98
CA LEU A 172 11.63 -9.63 9.02
C LEU A 172 11.01 -9.96 7.68
N PHE A 173 11.22 -11.19 7.20
CA PHE A 173 10.59 -11.72 6.00
C PHE A 173 10.12 -13.15 6.24
N GLU A 174 8.87 -13.42 5.89
CA GLU A 174 8.20 -14.71 6.04
C GLU A 174 7.51 -15.13 4.75
N HIS A 175 7.32 -16.42 4.60
CA HIS A 175 6.67 -17.05 3.46
C HIS A 175 5.60 -18.04 3.92
N TRP A 176 4.40 -17.93 3.35
CA TRP A 176 3.32 -18.90 3.44
C TRP A 176 3.45 -19.92 2.32
N ASP A 177 3.53 -21.20 2.66
CA ASP A 177 3.73 -22.31 1.71
C ASP A 177 2.42 -23.09 1.41
N GLY A 178 1.27 -22.55 1.83
CA GLY A 178 -0.04 -23.22 1.75
C GLY A 178 -0.43 -23.99 3.02
N THR A 179 0.48 -24.13 3.97
CA THR A 179 0.25 -24.88 5.22
C THR A 179 0.68 -24.11 6.46
N ALA A 180 1.78 -23.36 6.39
CA ALA A 180 2.34 -22.61 7.51
C ALA A 180 3.14 -21.40 7.04
N TRP A 181 3.19 -20.38 7.89
CA TRP A 181 4.17 -19.31 7.78
C TRP A 181 5.53 -19.83 8.23
N THR A 182 6.57 -19.52 7.48
CA THR A 182 7.94 -19.96 7.78
C THR A 182 8.93 -18.83 7.49
N ARG A 183 10.07 -18.85 8.16
CA ARG A 183 11.22 -18.01 7.79
C ARG A 183 12.07 -18.77 6.77
N PRO A 184 12.08 -18.38 5.49
CA PRO A 184 12.94 -19.02 4.49
C PRO A 184 14.43 -18.86 4.85
N ALA A 185 15.26 -19.83 4.46
CA ALA A 185 16.71 -19.74 4.67
C ALA A 185 17.34 -18.58 3.88
N ALA A 186 16.78 -18.26 2.69
CA ALA A 186 17.16 -17.10 1.91
C ALA A 186 16.38 -15.88 2.38
N GLN A 187 17.00 -15.07 3.22
CA GLN A 187 16.43 -13.80 3.68
C GLN A 187 16.85 -12.66 2.72
N PRO A 188 16.03 -11.60 2.58
CA PRO A 188 16.43 -10.40 1.86
C PRO A 188 17.74 -9.82 2.42
N PRO A 189 18.70 -9.45 1.57
CA PRO A 189 19.92 -8.78 2.03
C PRO A 189 19.56 -7.38 2.53
N PHE A 190 20.14 -6.99 3.65
CA PHE A 190 20.03 -5.62 4.14
C PHE A 190 21.31 -4.86 3.81
N PRO A 191 21.24 -3.54 3.53
CA PRO A 191 22.43 -2.75 3.31
C PRO A 191 23.35 -2.80 4.53
N GLU A 192 24.62 -3.16 4.32
CA GLU A 192 25.68 -3.08 5.32
C GLU A 192 26.61 -1.92 4.94
N PRO A 193 26.34 -0.69 5.35
CA PRO A 193 27.17 0.43 4.99
C PRO A 193 28.56 0.27 5.62
N ASN A 194 29.59 0.23 4.77
CA ASN A 194 31.02 0.18 5.16
C ASN A 194 31.42 -1.02 6.02
N GLY A 195 30.76 -2.18 5.88
CA GLY A 195 31.12 -3.40 6.62
C GLY A 195 30.77 -3.36 8.11
N VAL A 196 29.89 -2.47 8.53
CA VAL A 196 29.37 -2.42 9.90
C VAL A 196 28.19 -3.38 10.02
N THR A 197 28.40 -4.51 10.65
CA THR A 197 27.48 -5.64 10.83
C THR A 197 26.25 -5.36 11.71
N PHE A 198 26.03 -4.14 12.18
CA PHE A 198 24.94 -3.76 13.09
C PHE A 198 24.17 -2.52 12.62
N ALA A 199 24.08 -2.31 11.33
CA ALA A 199 23.21 -1.27 10.81
C ALA A 199 21.75 -1.64 11.13
N GLN A 200 21.06 -0.75 11.84
CA GLN A 200 19.61 -0.87 12.01
C GLN A 200 18.97 -0.74 10.62
N ASN A 201 18.06 -1.64 10.30
CA ASN A 201 17.27 -1.58 9.08
C ASN A 201 15.81 -1.87 9.41
N THR A 202 14.91 -1.24 8.70
CA THR A 202 13.47 -1.48 8.80
C THR A 202 12.91 -1.71 7.41
N VAL A 203 11.98 -2.65 7.29
CA VAL A 203 11.15 -2.80 6.11
C VAL A 203 9.87 -1.98 6.27
N SER A 204 9.36 -1.46 5.16
CA SER A 204 8.20 -0.56 5.19
C SER A 204 7.06 -1.03 4.28
N ALA A 205 7.38 -1.57 3.10
CA ALA A 205 6.36 -2.06 2.17
C ALA A 205 6.88 -3.22 1.33
N ILE A 206 5.94 -4.08 0.93
CA ILE A 206 6.14 -5.20 0.02
C ILE A 206 5.12 -5.13 -1.10
N SER A 207 5.54 -5.44 -2.31
CA SER A 207 4.66 -5.67 -3.46
C SER A 207 5.18 -6.81 -4.30
N ALA A 208 4.27 -7.64 -4.81
CA ALA A 208 4.62 -8.79 -5.65
C ALA A 208 3.63 -8.92 -6.81
N THR A 209 4.15 -9.24 -8.00
CA THR A 209 3.32 -9.59 -9.16
C THR A 209 3.31 -11.09 -9.43
N SER A 210 4.23 -11.83 -8.83
CA SER A 210 4.33 -13.29 -8.92
C SER A 210 5.29 -13.83 -7.86
N ALA A 211 5.34 -15.15 -7.71
CA ALA A 211 6.31 -15.84 -6.86
C ALA A 211 7.78 -15.60 -7.22
N SER A 212 8.05 -15.09 -8.43
CA SER A 212 9.38 -14.76 -8.92
C SER A 212 9.62 -13.26 -9.12
N ASN A 213 8.73 -12.41 -8.62
CA ASN A 213 8.89 -10.97 -8.67
C ASN A 213 8.29 -10.33 -7.42
N VAL A 214 9.15 -10.16 -6.41
CA VAL A 214 8.78 -9.55 -5.12
C VAL A 214 9.73 -8.40 -4.81
N TRP A 215 9.15 -7.26 -4.50
CA TRP A 215 9.88 -6.06 -4.14
C TRP A 215 9.60 -5.67 -2.69
N ILE A 216 10.65 -5.30 -1.98
CA ILE A 216 10.58 -4.74 -0.63
C ILE A 216 11.31 -3.41 -0.62
N VAL A 217 10.73 -2.42 0.01
CA VAL A 217 11.37 -1.13 0.30
C VAL A 217 11.46 -0.91 1.80
N GLY A 218 12.48 -0.17 2.21
CA GLY A 218 12.72 0.11 3.61
C GLY A 218 13.76 1.20 3.82
N THR A 219 14.25 1.33 5.05
CA THR A 219 15.31 2.27 5.41
C THR A 219 16.38 1.59 6.25
N TYR A 220 17.60 2.05 6.13
CA TYR A 220 18.73 1.62 6.97
C TYR A 220 19.42 2.81 7.60
N LEU A 221 20.01 2.61 8.78
CA LEU A 221 20.68 3.65 9.53
C LEU A 221 22.17 3.72 9.16
N GLN A 222 22.60 4.83 8.61
CA GLN A 222 24.01 5.12 8.43
C GLN A 222 24.61 5.74 9.70
N THR A 223 25.49 5.01 10.37
CA THR A 223 26.16 5.50 11.58
C THR A 223 27.41 6.32 11.29
N VAL A 224 28.02 6.15 10.12
CA VAL A 224 29.29 6.80 9.73
C VAL A 224 29.14 8.31 9.50
N TYR A 225 27.95 8.76 9.09
CA TYR A 225 27.68 10.17 8.78
C TYR A 225 26.71 10.83 9.77
N GLY A 226 26.54 10.28 10.99
CA GLY A 226 25.77 10.95 12.04
C GLY A 226 24.34 10.42 12.23
N ASN A 227 24.11 9.12 12.15
CA ASN A 227 22.81 8.49 12.37
C ASN A 227 21.72 8.98 11.38
N ILE A 228 21.98 8.83 10.11
CA ILE A 228 21.10 9.21 9.02
C ILE A 228 20.38 7.98 8.51
N TRP A 229 19.06 8.06 8.32
CA TRP A 229 18.28 7.03 7.65
C TRP A 229 18.29 7.27 6.14
N ASP A 230 18.63 6.23 5.38
CA ASP A 230 18.62 6.22 3.93
C ASP A 230 17.72 5.12 3.38
N PRO A 231 17.05 5.35 2.23
CA PRO A 231 16.18 4.35 1.62
C PRO A 231 16.97 3.23 0.95
N TYR A 232 16.39 2.04 0.94
CA TYR A 232 16.87 0.90 0.14
C TYR A 232 15.71 0.12 -0.47
N SER A 233 16.02 -0.68 -1.48
CA SER A 233 15.10 -1.67 -2.03
C SER A 233 15.80 -3.00 -2.28
N VAL A 234 15.04 -4.09 -2.18
CA VAL A 234 15.49 -5.43 -2.55
C VAL A 234 14.46 -6.07 -3.48
N HIS A 235 14.94 -6.87 -4.40
CA HIS A 235 14.14 -7.57 -5.40
C HIS A 235 14.44 -9.06 -5.40
N TRP A 236 13.41 -9.88 -5.28
CA TRP A 236 13.44 -11.32 -5.53
C TRP A 236 13.11 -11.58 -7.00
N ASP A 237 14.04 -12.22 -7.72
CA ASP A 237 13.89 -12.52 -9.15
C ASP A 237 13.44 -13.95 -9.42
N GLY A 238 13.03 -14.70 -8.38
CA GLY A 238 12.66 -16.11 -8.43
C GLY A 238 13.81 -17.05 -8.10
N THR A 239 15.05 -16.56 -8.04
CA THR A 239 16.25 -17.36 -7.75
C THR A 239 17.08 -16.78 -6.60
N ALA A 240 17.17 -15.47 -6.52
CA ALA A 240 17.95 -14.76 -5.50
C ALA A 240 17.32 -13.42 -5.13
N TRP A 241 17.61 -12.98 -3.91
CA TRP A 241 17.38 -11.61 -3.47
C TRP A 241 18.52 -10.71 -3.92
N ASN A 242 18.20 -9.61 -4.55
CA ASN A 242 19.14 -8.62 -5.05
C ASN A 242 18.91 -7.28 -4.38
N LEU A 243 19.95 -6.70 -3.80
CA LEU A 243 19.91 -5.31 -3.33
C LEU A 243 19.91 -4.40 -4.56
N VAL A 244 18.90 -3.54 -4.68
CA VAL A 244 18.75 -2.61 -5.80
C VAL A 244 19.00 -1.20 -5.32
N THR A 245 19.99 -0.54 -5.91
CA THR A 245 20.40 0.81 -5.51
C THR A 245 19.29 1.82 -5.74
N MET A 246 18.92 2.55 -4.69
CA MET A 246 18.01 3.69 -4.76
C MET A 246 18.78 5.02 -4.76
N PRO A 247 18.21 6.08 -5.35
CA PRO A 247 18.78 7.43 -5.21
C PRO A 247 18.85 7.80 -3.72
N GLN A 248 20.01 8.27 -3.28
CA GLN A 248 20.20 8.66 -1.90
C GLN A 248 19.53 10.00 -1.62
N VAL A 249 18.55 9.98 -0.76
CA VAL A 249 17.84 11.17 -0.25
C VAL A 249 17.89 11.11 1.27
N THR A 250 18.79 11.86 1.84
CA THR A 250 19.06 11.86 3.28
C THR A 250 17.79 12.06 4.11
N GLY A 251 17.54 11.13 5.02
CA GLY A 251 16.36 11.14 5.89
C GLY A 251 15.06 10.78 5.19
N ALA A 252 15.13 10.19 3.98
CA ALA A 252 13.95 9.71 3.28
C ALA A 252 13.47 8.37 3.81
N VAL A 253 12.15 8.21 3.87
CA VAL A 253 11.45 6.98 4.27
C VAL A 253 10.40 6.67 3.22
N PHE A 254 10.46 5.51 2.57
CA PHE A 254 9.36 5.00 1.77
C PHE A 254 8.35 4.29 2.68
N THR A 255 7.07 4.54 2.44
CA THR A 255 5.93 4.02 3.22
C THR A 255 5.11 3.02 2.44
N SER A 256 5.19 3.05 1.12
CA SER A 256 4.40 2.20 0.23
C SER A 256 5.16 1.91 -1.06
N ALA A 257 4.91 0.74 -1.64
CA ALA A 257 5.41 0.36 -2.95
C ALA A 257 4.36 -0.45 -3.71
N ASP A 258 4.34 -0.30 -5.04
CA ASP A 258 3.49 -1.08 -5.92
C ASP A 258 4.22 -1.45 -7.22
N ALA A 259 4.26 -2.75 -7.51
CA ALA A 259 4.89 -3.33 -8.69
C ALA A 259 3.83 -3.76 -9.70
N ILE A 260 3.91 -3.25 -10.93
CA ILE A 260 3.06 -3.72 -12.04
C ILE A 260 3.77 -4.76 -12.88
N SER A 261 5.09 -4.75 -12.87
CA SER A 261 5.94 -5.74 -13.55
C SER A 261 7.34 -5.72 -12.96
N PRO A 262 8.22 -6.67 -13.30
CA PRO A 262 9.63 -6.62 -12.89
C PRO A 262 10.40 -5.37 -13.34
N ALA A 263 9.89 -4.69 -14.38
CA ALA A 263 10.50 -3.50 -14.95
C ALA A 263 9.73 -2.20 -14.67
N ASN A 264 8.70 -2.26 -13.83
CA ASN A 264 7.89 -1.08 -13.52
C ASN A 264 7.37 -1.17 -12.08
N VAL A 265 8.02 -0.44 -11.19
CA VAL A 265 7.69 -0.41 -9.76
C VAL A 265 7.69 1.03 -9.27
N TRP A 266 6.70 1.37 -8.48
CA TRP A 266 6.58 2.68 -7.87
C TRP A 266 6.75 2.57 -6.36
N ALA A 267 7.35 3.59 -5.76
CA ALA A 267 7.44 3.74 -4.32
C ALA A 267 7.09 5.17 -3.92
N ALA A 268 6.33 5.32 -2.85
CA ALA A 268 5.97 6.60 -2.28
C ALA A 268 6.38 6.68 -0.81
N GLY A 269 6.69 7.90 -0.37
CA GLY A 269 7.10 8.17 0.98
C GLY A 269 7.39 9.64 1.22
N ASN A 270 8.30 9.91 2.12
CA ASN A 270 8.56 11.25 2.59
C ASN A 270 10.06 11.50 2.80
N SER A 271 10.46 12.75 2.67
CA SER A 271 11.79 13.24 3.00
C SER A 271 11.67 14.49 3.88
N PRO A 272 12.74 14.99 4.47
CA PRO A 272 12.72 16.27 5.17
C PRO A 272 12.25 17.45 4.29
N SER A 273 12.31 17.31 2.97
CA SER A 273 11.87 18.32 2.00
C SER A 273 10.41 18.16 1.57
N GLY A 274 9.72 17.09 1.99
CA GLY A 274 8.32 16.80 1.65
C GLY A 274 8.12 15.45 0.98
N PRO A 275 7.00 15.26 0.27
CA PRO A 275 6.64 14.02 -0.38
C PRO A 275 7.70 13.52 -1.35
N LEU A 276 7.96 12.22 -1.34
CA LEU A 276 8.95 11.55 -2.17
C LEU A 276 8.28 10.45 -3.00
N ILE A 277 8.50 10.47 -4.31
CA ILE A 277 8.02 9.43 -5.22
C ILE A 277 9.22 8.92 -6.03
N ALA A 278 9.36 7.61 -6.11
CA ALA A 278 10.40 6.96 -6.90
C ALA A 278 9.79 5.97 -7.90
N HIS A 279 10.40 5.85 -9.06
CA HIS A 279 10.01 4.93 -10.12
C HIS A 279 11.19 4.07 -10.57
N TRP A 280 11.00 2.76 -10.57
CA TRP A 280 11.89 1.77 -11.18
C TRP A 280 11.46 1.49 -12.62
N ASN A 281 12.36 1.69 -13.57
CA ASN A 281 12.10 1.53 -15.01
C ASN A 281 12.65 0.23 -15.60
N GLY A 282 13.04 -0.75 -14.77
CA GLY A 282 13.68 -1.99 -15.16
C GLY A 282 15.21 -1.93 -15.10
N THR A 283 15.81 -0.75 -14.96
CA THR A 283 17.28 -0.58 -14.91
C THR A 283 17.74 0.28 -13.74
N ALA A 284 16.96 1.30 -13.37
CA ALA A 284 17.32 2.21 -12.30
C ALA A 284 16.08 2.82 -11.63
N TRP A 285 16.22 3.14 -10.36
CA TRP A 285 15.28 4.00 -9.65
C TRP A 285 15.54 5.47 -9.97
N THR A 286 14.49 6.22 -10.22
CA THR A 286 14.54 7.68 -10.42
C THR A 286 13.53 8.35 -9.50
N ILE A 287 13.92 9.50 -8.94
CA ILE A 287 13.00 10.34 -8.16
C ILE A 287 12.18 11.19 -9.13
N THR A 288 10.86 11.20 -8.92
CA THR A 288 9.93 12.06 -9.64
C THR A 288 9.42 13.16 -8.70
N PRO A 289 9.42 14.45 -9.14
CA PRO A 289 8.96 15.54 -8.28
C PRO A 289 7.49 15.42 -7.91
N SER A 290 7.16 15.65 -6.64
CA SER A 290 5.78 15.81 -6.18
C SER A 290 5.29 17.23 -6.42
N PRO A 291 4.05 17.43 -6.93
CA PRO A 291 3.49 18.77 -7.17
C PRO A 291 2.94 19.43 -5.90
N ALA A 292 2.91 18.72 -4.77
CA ALA A 292 2.24 19.19 -3.56
C ALA A 292 3.09 18.94 -2.30
N ALA A 293 2.85 19.76 -1.28
CA ALA A 293 3.36 19.54 0.06
C ALA A 293 2.42 18.61 0.85
N GLY A 294 2.97 17.85 1.79
CA GLY A 294 2.21 16.93 2.64
C GLY A 294 3.01 15.70 2.99
N THR A 295 2.29 14.65 3.34
CA THR A 295 2.82 13.32 3.66
C THR A 295 2.16 12.30 2.76
N LEU A 296 2.93 11.47 2.05
CA LEU A 296 2.41 10.33 1.29
C LEU A 296 2.45 9.09 2.17
N THR A 297 1.38 8.30 2.10
CA THR A 297 1.16 7.09 2.87
C THR A 297 0.96 5.86 1.99
N GLY A 298 0.48 6.03 0.76
CA GLY A 298 0.18 4.94 -0.16
C GLY A 298 0.44 5.31 -1.62
N ILE A 299 0.74 4.28 -2.43
CA ILE A 299 0.85 4.37 -3.89
C ILE A 299 0.28 3.11 -4.51
N THR A 300 -0.40 3.25 -5.64
CA THR A 300 -0.89 2.12 -6.46
C THR A 300 -0.85 2.48 -7.93
N ALA A 301 -0.65 1.49 -8.79
CA ALA A 301 -0.53 1.67 -10.23
C ALA A 301 -1.47 0.74 -10.99
N ARG A 302 -2.40 1.31 -11.77
CA ARG A 302 -3.25 0.54 -12.71
C ARG A 302 -2.51 0.21 -14.00
N SER A 303 -1.58 1.08 -14.38
CA SER A 303 -0.73 0.92 -15.57
C SER A 303 0.52 1.82 -15.45
N ALA A 304 1.42 1.75 -16.42
CA ALA A 304 2.60 2.61 -16.48
C ALA A 304 2.27 4.11 -16.62
N SER A 305 1.08 4.46 -17.12
CA SER A 305 0.61 5.84 -17.29
C SER A 305 -0.58 6.20 -16.39
N ASP A 306 -0.85 5.39 -15.37
CA ASP A 306 -1.95 5.64 -14.47
C ASP A 306 -1.59 5.14 -13.08
N VAL A 307 -1.03 6.05 -12.28
CA VAL A 307 -0.54 5.77 -10.93
C VAL A 307 -1.11 6.81 -9.96
N TRP A 308 -1.52 6.35 -8.81
CA TRP A 308 -2.12 7.17 -7.77
C TRP A 308 -1.30 7.10 -6.49
N ALA A 309 -1.01 8.27 -5.92
CA ALA A 309 -0.42 8.37 -4.59
C ALA A 309 -1.34 9.18 -3.68
N VAL A 310 -1.47 8.72 -2.43
CA VAL A 310 -2.38 9.32 -1.46
C VAL A 310 -1.69 9.61 -0.13
N GLY A 311 -2.34 10.47 0.66
CA GLY A 311 -1.88 10.82 1.98
C GLY A 311 -2.64 12.01 2.55
N TYR A 312 -1.95 12.95 3.17
CA TYR A 312 -2.57 14.13 3.76
C TYR A 312 -1.69 15.37 3.70
N THR A 313 -2.33 16.53 3.70
CA THR A 313 -1.66 17.84 3.75
C THR A 313 -1.28 18.20 5.20
N PRO A 314 -0.41 19.21 5.43
CA PRO A 314 -0.09 19.69 6.78
C PRO A 314 -1.31 20.16 7.58
N GLY A 315 -2.41 20.55 6.92
CA GLY A 315 -3.67 20.94 7.55
C GLY A 315 -4.68 19.79 7.69
N PRO A 316 -4.30 18.57 8.08
CA PRO A 316 -4.84 17.21 7.98
C PRO A 316 -6.06 17.06 7.05
N GLN A 317 -5.85 17.35 5.79
CA GLN A 317 -6.83 17.12 4.71
C GLN A 317 -6.30 16.07 3.75
N THR A 318 -7.20 15.38 3.05
CA THR A 318 -6.82 14.37 2.07
C THR A 318 -5.91 14.95 0.99
N LEU A 319 -4.88 14.22 0.63
CA LEU A 319 -3.98 14.50 -0.48
C LEU A 319 -4.07 13.35 -1.47
N THR A 320 -4.36 13.65 -2.74
CA THR A 320 -4.35 12.68 -3.82
C THR A 320 -3.59 13.24 -5.02
N LEU A 321 -2.67 12.44 -5.53
CA LEU A 321 -1.85 12.73 -6.68
C LEU A 321 -2.08 11.69 -7.77
N HIS A 322 -2.06 12.12 -9.03
CA HIS A 322 -2.22 11.27 -10.19
C HIS A 322 -1.07 11.46 -11.18
N TRP A 323 -0.50 10.36 -11.65
CA TRP A 323 0.46 10.28 -12.74
C TRP A 323 -0.24 9.89 -14.04
N ASP A 324 -0.11 10.72 -15.06
CA ASP A 324 -0.74 10.55 -16.38
C ASP A 324 0.17 9.85 -17.42
N GLY A 325 1.34 9.36 -16.99
CA GLY A 325 2.39 8.83 -17.84
C GLY A 325 3.50 9.83 -18.13
N THR A 326 3.32 11.11 -17.77
CA THR A 326 4.29 12.18 -18.02
C THR A 326 4.55 13.07 -16.81
N THR A 327 3.49 13.40 -16.06
CA THR A 327 3.57 14.31 -14.92
C THR A 327 2.65 13.88 -13.78
N TRP A 328 3.08 14.21 -12.56
CA TRP A 328 2.23 14.15 -11.38
C TRP A 328 1.38 15.42 -11.27
N THR A 329 0.09 15.25 -11.01
CA THR A 329 -0.85 16.36 -10.77
C THR A 329 -1.62 16.11 -9.48
N THR A 330 -2.00 17.17 -8.78
CA THR A 330 -2.91 17.09 -7.63
C THR A 330 -4.34 16.96 -8.12
N VAL A 331 -5.04 15.95 -7.61
CA VAL A 331 -6.46 15.75 -7.89
C VAL A 331 -7.26 16.07 -6.62
N SER A 332 -8.36 16.81 -6.77
CA SER A 332 -9.22 17.16 -5.63
C SER A 332 -9.92 15.92 -5.06
N SER A 333 -9.91 15.78 -3.76
CA SER A 333 -10.58 14.68 -3.05
C SER A 333 -11.41 15.19 -1.88
N PRO A 334 -12.51 14.49 -1.50
CA PRO A 334 -13.39 14.91 -0.42
C PRO A 334 -12.67 14.96 0.94
N ASN A 335 -13.01 15.98 1.72
CA ASN A 335 -12.67 16.07 3.14
C ASN A 335 -13.94 15.95 3.97
N VAL A 336 -13.92 15.13 5.01
CA VAL A 336 -15.05 14.86 5.89
C VAL A 336 -14.68 15.29 7.31
N GLY A 337 -15.46 16.23 7.88
CA GLY A 337 -15.13 16.80 9.19
C GLY A 337 -13.94 17.77 9.16
N SER A 338 -13.30 17.99 10.30
CA SER A 338 -12.19 18.93 10.45
C SER A 338 -10.80 18.31 10.14
N ALA A 339 -10.72 16.99 10.14
CA ALA A 339 -9.52 16.24 9.79
C ALA A 339 -9.88 15.03 8.92
N SER A 340 -9.14 14.83 7.84
CA SER A 340 -9.28 13.68 6.94
C SER A 340 -7.89 13.27 6.47
N GLN A 341 -7.53 12.02 6.71
CA GLN A 341 -6.24 11.48 6.30
C GLN A 341 -6.45 10.17 5.56
N LEU A 342 -5.80 10.02 4.42
CA LEU A 342 -5.72 8.76 3.70
C LEU A 342 -4.48 8.01 4.18
N THR A 343 -4.63 6.72 4.44
CA THR A 343 -3.57 5.84 4.95
C THR A 343 -3.12 4.84 3.89
N SER A 344 -4.01 4.48 2.97
CA SER A 344 -3.76 3.45 1.97
C SER A 344 -4.54 3.73 0.68
N VAL A 345 -4.04 3.20 -0.43
CA VAL A 345 -4.67 3.24 -1.75
C VAL A 345 -4.44 1.92 -2.45
N SER A 346 -5.41 1.45 -3.22
CA SER A 346 -5.30 0.21 -3.99
C SER A 346 -6.17 0.24 -5.23
N ALA A 347 -5.67 -0.36 -6.29
CA ALA A 347 -6.40 -0.67 -7.51
C ALA A 347 -5.81 -1.91 -8.16
N SER A 348 -6.64 -2.73 -8.80
CA SER A 348 -6.15 -3.80 -9.66
C SER A 348 -5.67 -3.24 -11.00
N PRO A 349 -4.68 -3.87 -11.66
CA PRO A 349 -4.33 -3.55 -13.02
C PRO A 349 -5.54 -3.61 -13.95
N GLY A 350 -5.80 -2.50 -14.66
CA GLY A 350 -6.93 -2.39 -15.59
C GLY A 350 -8.32 -2.21 -14.95
N ALA A 351 -8.44 -2.12 -13.62
CA ALA A 351 -9.69 -1.80 -12.96
C ALA A 351 -10.15 -0.36 -13.29
N ALA A 352 -11.46 -0.12 -13.30
CA ALA A 352 -12.01 1.22 -13.47
C ALA A 352 -11.89 2.04 -12.17
N ILE A 353 -12.00 1.39 -11.02
CA ILE A 353 -12.04 2.04 -9.70
C ILE A 353 -10.68 2.00 -9.02
N VAL A 354 -10.26 3.14 -8.49
CA VAL A 354 -9.20 3.27 -7.49
C VAL A 354 -9.84 3.52 -6.13
N TRP A 355 -9.44 2.75 -5.15
CA TRP A 355 -9.88 2.89 -3.78
C TRP A 355 -8.81 3.55 -2.92
N ALA A 356 -9.21 4.53 -2.11
CA ALA A 356 -8.38 5.07 -1.04
C ALA A 356 -9.12 4.96 0.29
N ALA A 357 -8.39 4.69 1.34
CA ALA A 357 -8.95 4.49 2.67
C ALA A 357 -8.13 5.21 3.74
N GLY A 358 -8.78 5.47 4.88
CA GLY A 358 -8.17 6.13 6.02
C GLY A 358 -9.19 6.45 7.10
N TYR A 359 -9.15 7.66 7.60
CA TYR A 359 -10.07 8.10 8.64
C TYR A 359 -10.39 9.59 8.52
N SER A 360 -11.52 9.97 9.11
CA SER A 360 -11.99 11.35 9.17
C SER A 360 -12.64 11.66 10.52
N GLY A 361 -12.65 12.92 10.92
CA GLY A 361 -13.34 13.29 12.16
C GLY A 361 -12.86 14.60 12.75
N VAL A 362 -13.05 14.70 14.07
CA VAL A 362 -12.53 15.77 14.93
C VAL A 362 -11.61 15.14 15.95
N SER A 363 -10.70 15.93 16.53
CA SER A 363 -9.75 15.42 17.53
C SER A 363 -10.47 14.63 18.64
N GLY A 364 -10.11 13.35 18.77
CA GLY A 364 -10.68 12.41 19.76
C GLY A 364 -11.96 11.69 19.33
N SER A 365 -12.40 11.85 18.06
CA SER A 365 -13.53 11.09 17.50
C SER A 365 -13.31 10.88 15.99
N TYR A 366 -12.89 9.69 15.61
CA TYR A 366 -12.55 9.34 14.24
C TYR A 366 -13.46 8.24 13.69
N ASN A 367 -13.79 8.36 12.41
CA ASN A 367 -14.59 7.39 11.67
C ASN A 367 -13.81 6.87 10.47
N PRO A 368 -14.05 5.64 10.03
CA PRO A 368 -13.51 5.12 8.80
C PRO A 368 -13.86 6.02 7.61
N LEU A 369 -12.89 6.26 6.74
CA LEU A 369 -13.08 6.99 5.49
C LEU A 369 -12.68 6.10 4.33
N THR A 370 -13.59 5.90 3.38
CA THR A 370 -13.30 5.27 2.11
C THR A 370 -13.70 6.18 0.97
N LEU A 371 -12.82 6.33 0.00
CA LEU A 371 -13.01 7.10 -1.21
C LEU A 371 -12.84 6.19 -2.42
N GLN A 372 -13.61 6.45 -3.46
CA GLN A 372 -13.46 5.81 -4.77
C GLN A 372 -13.26 6.86 -5.85
N ASN A 373 -12.49 6.50 -6.87
CA ASN A 373 -12.28 7.27 -8.08
C ASN A 373 -12.46 6.33 -9.27
N GLY A 374 -13.47 6.57 -10.10
CA GLY A 374 -13.82 5.74 -11.24
C GLY A 374 -14.70 6.45 -12.24
#